data_669d175ecf31275dbbe106f910d6e6b0
#
_entry.id   669d175ecf31275dbbe106f910d6e6b0
#
_cell.length_a   1.000
_cell.length_b   1.000
_cell.length_c   1.000
_cell.angle_alpha   90.00
_cell.angle_beta   90.00
_cell.angle_gamma   90.00
#
_symmetry.space_group_name_H-M   'P 1'
#
loop_
_entity.id
_entity.type
_entity.pdbx_description
1 polymer ?
#
loop_
_entity_poly.entity_id
_entity_poly.type
_entity_poly.pdbx_seq_one_letter_code
_entity_poly.pdbx_strand_id
1 'polypeptide(L)'
;MRKFIIRNGNVCDGISDNIVKADVLVENGRIKDIAPDINSEDTIIFDASDRIVAPGFIDAHSHSELRKLTYPENRTKIMQGVTTEVDGHCGISSNCFAFDNDVFKWNSFAEYLELLKQCRPSTNSVFIVGHNDLRRSIMGGKPSVASDDEIKAMQKTFRELLEAGAAGFSSGLTYFPGKFADTREMQAIASILKGTEKIYTSHIRSEGDDLLNALDEALAIAEAGNGRFQFSHMKTMFQRNWHKLDAMLEKIDSAQKKGLDITADRYPYIYSATGLHQILPAPFDKNEKISDFLKESEENRKEVENALKNSPRDLKSTILINYNKTLGELAAEQNVSAEHVAMQCLMENNLQRAAYLAMSDANLQKIIDLPYVAAGSDGISSQLDNENDFVHPRAAGTFPLFFRMAAKTSGIADAIRKMTSLPAQIYRIPERGVLRKDYFADIVIFDADNFNSQAGFDGRNQFPSGIDKVFVNGRLAYDHTDPQNIGRHGEYIPIC
;
A
#
# COMPACT_ATOMS: atom_id res chain seq x y z
N MET A 1 -16.27 22.44 11.13
CA MET A 1 -17.74 22.51 10.92
C MET A 1 -18.39 21.54 11.89
N ARG A 2 -19.43 21.95 12.58
CA ARG A 2 -20.17 21.04 13.48
C ARG A 2 -21.32 20.33 12.77
N LYS A 3 -21.89 20.95 11.72
CA LYS A 3 -23.05 20.44 10.99
C LYS A 3 -23.05 20.90 9.53
N PHE A 4 -23.33 20.00 8.59
CA PHE A 4 -23.46 20.30 7.16
C PHE A 4 -24.32 19.25 6.44
N ILE A 5 -24.83 19.60 5.26
CA ILE A 5 -25.52 18.69 4.34
C ILE A 5 -24.75 18.60 3.03
N ILE A 6 -24.52 17.39 2.54
CA ILE A 6 -24.18 17.13 1.14
C ILE A 6 -25.50 16.88 0.43
N ARG A 7 -25.86 17.75 -0.53
CA ARG A 7 -27.19 17.79 -1.14
C ARG A 7 -27.19 17.27 -2.58
N ASN A 8 -28.29 16.62 -2.98
CA ASN A 8 -28.56 16.16 -4.34
C ASN A 8 -27.56 15.13 -4.90
N GLY A 9 -26.78 14.44 -4.07
CA GLY A 9 -25.75 13.51 -4.52
C GLY A 9 -26.31 12.18 -5.03
N ASN A 10 -25.58 11.54 -5.93
CA ASN A 10 -25.76 10.14 -6.28
C ASN A 10 -25.02 9.31 -5.22
N VAL A 11 -25.71 8.93 -4.15
CA VAL A 11 -25.13 8.26 -2.98
C VAL A 11 -24.90 6.79 -3.27
N CYS A 12 -23.64 6.36 -3.19
CA CYS A 12 -23.20 4.98 -3.21
C CYS A 12 -22.69 4.61 -1.81
N ASP A 13 -23.40 3.75 -1.09
CA ASP A 13 -23.12 3.50 0.33
C ASP A 13 -21.88 2.63 0.60
N GLY A 14 -21.29 2.02 -0.44
CA GLY A 14 -20.14 1.13 -0.37
C GLY A 14 -20.48 -0.33 -0.08
N ILE A 15 -21.75 -0.70 0.02
CA ILE A 15 -22.22 -2.06 0.26
C ILE A 15 -23.23 -2.52 -0.80
N SER A 16 -24.26 -1.68 -1.06
CA SER A 16 -25.32 -2.03 -1.99
C SER A 16 -24.90 -1.78 -3.44
N ASP A 17 -25.50 -2.55 -4.35
CA ASP A 17 -25.28 -2.34 -5.79
C ASP A 17 -26.05 -1.11 -6.33
N ASN A 18 -26.89 -0.51 -5.50
CA ASN A 18 -27.73 0.63 -5.89
C ASN A 18 -27.07 1.96 -5.57
N ILE A 19 -27.13 2.87 -6.54
CA ILE A 19 -26.79 4.27 -6.35
C ILE A 19 -28.10 5.04 -6.29
N VAL A 20 -28.31 5.78 -5.20
CA VAL A 20 -29.59 6.48 -4.96
C VAL A 20 -29.38 7.98 -4.86
N LYS A 21 -30.30 8.78 -5.39
CA LYS A 21 -30.26 10.22 -5.23
C LYS A 21 -30.74 10.58 -3.82
N ALA A 22 -29.84 11.18 -3.02
CA ALA A 22 -30.12 11.50 -1.62
C ALA A 22 -29.22 12.63 -1.11
N ASP A 23 -29.62 13.19 0.03
CA ASP A 23 -28.82 14.08 0.86
C ASP A 23 -28.15 13.30 1.97
N VAL A 24 -26.98 13.77 2.42
CA VAL A 24 -26.24 13.22 3.57
C VAL A 24 -26.07 14.32 4.61
N LEU A 25 -26.71 14.17 5.77
CA LEU A 25 -26.52 15.04 6.92
C LEU A 25 -25.38 14.57 7.79
N VAL A 26 -24.42 15.45 8.03
CA VAL A 26 -23.30 15.20 8.93
C VAL A 26 -23.40 16.15 10.13
N GLU A 27 -23.24 15.59 11.33
CA GLU A 27 -23.20 16.32 12.58
C GLU A 27 -22.15 15.75 13.53
N ASN A 28 -21.31 16.62 14.10
CA ASN A 28 -20.26 16.25 15.05
C ASN A 28 -19.32 15.13 14.55
N GLY A 29 -18.97 15.17 13.25
CA GLY A 29 -18.06 14.22 12.64
C GLY A 29 -18.68 12.90 12.19
N ARG A 30 -20.00 12.72 12.39
CA ARG A 30 -20.72 11.49 12.07
C ARG A 30 -21.86 11.73 11.09
N ILE A 31 -22.16 10.71 10.29
CA ILE A 31 -23.34 10.68 9.44
C ILE A 31 -24.57 10.58 10.34
N LYS A 32 -25.45 11.59 10.26
CA LYS A 32 -26.64 11.66 11.09
C LYS A 32 -27.85 11.06 10.40
N ASP A 33 -27.97 11.34 9.10
CA ASP A 33 -29.08 10.85 8.28
C ASP A 33 -28.69 10.80 6.80
N ILE A 34 -29.37 9.94 6.04
CA ILE A 34 -29.27 9.82 4.58
C ILE A 34 -30.72 9.66 4.07
N ALA A 35 -31.24 10.67 3.38
CA ALA A 35 -32.60 10.67 2.88
C ALA A 35 -32.74 11.55 1.61
N PRO A 36 -33.80 11.37 0.81
CA PRO A 36 -33.97 12.09 -0.46
C PRO A 36 -34.04 13.59 -0.34
N ASP A 37 -34.55 14.14 0.79
CA ASP A 37 -34.69 15.55 1.04
C ASP A 37 -34.57 15.82 2.56
N ILE A 38 -33.43 16.40 2.95
CA ILE A 38 -33.16 16.69 4.35
C ILE A 38 -33.27 18.19 4.58
N ASN A 39 -34.29 18.60 5.37
CA ASN A 39 -34.42 19.97 5.84
C ASN A 39 -33.76 20.13 7.20
N SER A 40 -32.80 21.04 7.29
CA SER A 40 -32.11 21.34 8.53
C SER A 40 -31.69 22.81 8.57
N GLU A 41 -32.09 23.50 9.64
CA GLU A 41 -31.75 24.90 9.87
C GLU A 41 -30.29 25.08 10.26
N ASP A 42 -29.73 26.26 10.03
CA ASP A 42 -28.35 26.65 10.37
C ASP A 42 -27.28 25.67 9.89
N THR A 43 -27.40 25.22 8.64
CA THR A 43 -26.56 24.17 8.09
C THR A 43 -25.80 24.63 6.85
N ILE A 44 -24.52 24.37 6.77
CA ILE A 44 -23.72 24.58 5.56
C ILE A 44 -24.15 23.53 4.53
N ILE A 45 -24.38 23.97 3.29
CA ILE A 45 -24.76 23.05 2.19
C ILE A 45 -23.62 22.92 1.21
N PHE A 46 -23.26 21.68 0.90
CA PHE A 46 -22.38 21.30 -0.22
C PHE A 46 -23.25 20.68 -1.30
N ASP A 47 -23.38 21.34 -2.43
CA ASP A 47 -24.09 20.76 -3.58
C ASP A 47 -23.25 19.68 -4.23
N ALA A 48 -23.84 18.50 -4.41
CA ALA A 48 -23.26 17.33 -5.05
C ALA A 48 -24.10 16.87 -6.27
N SER A 49 -24.83 17.81 -6.89
CA SER A 49 -25.61 17.53 -8.09
C SER A 49 -24.72 16.92 -9.18
N ASP A 50 -25.17 15.82 -9.76
CA ASP A 50 -24.45 15.06 -10.80
C ASP A 50 -23.07 14.50 -10.34
N ARG A 51 -22.86 14.34 -9.03
CA ARG A 51 -21.66 13.76 -8.43
C ARG A 51 -21.98 12.47 -7.69
N ILE A 52 -21.01 11.59 -7.65
CA ILE A 52 -21.04 10.45 -6.73
C ILE A 52 -20.64 10.94 -5.33
N VAL A 53 -21.43 10.53 -4.35
CA VAL A 53 -21.13 10.67 -2.92
C VAL A 53 -20.87 9.28 -2.37
N ALA A 54 -19.65 8.99 -1.98
CA ALA A 54 -19.21 7.67 -1.53
C ALA A 54 -18.48 7.77 -0.19
N PRO A 55 -18.30 6.64 0.54
CA PRO A 55 -17.37 6.60 1.66
C PRO A 55 -15.98 7.02 1.20
N GLY A 56 -15.23 7.69 2.05
CA GLY A 56 -13.82 7.99 1.80
C GLY A 56 -13.04 6.72 1.49
N PHE A 57 -12.17 6.78 0.49
CA PHE A 57 -11.41 5.62 0.05
C PHE A 57 -10.41 5.18 1.11
N ILE A 58 -10.16 3.88 1.20
CA ILE A 58 -9.22 3.25 2.12
C ILE A 58 -8.12 2.61 1.31
N ASP A 59 -6.89 3.09 1.48
CA ASP A 59 -5.71 2.48 0.87
C ASP A 59 -5.32 1.24 1.66
N ALA A 60 -5.61 0.07 1.09
CA ALA A 60 -5.39 -1.22 1.73
C ALA A 60 -3.90 -1.60 1.84
N HIS A 61 -2.99 -0.82 1.22
CA HIS A 61 -1.57 -1.09 1.19
C HIS A 61 -0.77 0.20 0.98
N SER A 62 -0.22 0.76 2.04
CA SER A 62 0.56 1.99 2.01
C SER A 62 1.89 1.84 2.77
N HIS A 63 2.82 2.75 2.48
CA HIS A 63 4.15 2.85 3.10
C HIS A 63 4.43 4.30 3.54
N SER A 64 3.42 4.96 4.10
CA SER A 64 3.45 6.41 4.39
C SER A 64 3.83 6.74 5.84
N GLU A 65 4.23 5.76 6.67
CA GLU A 65 4.45 5.92 8.12
C GLU A 65 5.36 7.12 8.45
N LEU A 66 6.54 7.17 7.83
CA LEU A 66 7.48 8.25 8.04
C LEU A 66 7.10 9.52 7.29
N ARG A 67 6.48 9.36 6.13
CA ARG A 67 6.09 10.47 5.27
C ARG A 67 4.99 11.32 5.87
N LYS A 68 4.07 10.73 6.63
CA LYS A 68 3.02 11.48 7.37
C LYS A 68 3.57 12.45 8.40
N LEU A 69 4.75 12.17 8.96
CA LEU A 69 5.44 13.10 9.85
C LEU A 69 6.10 14.25 9.08
N THR A 70 6.64 13.96 7.89
CA THR A 70 7.34 14.94 7.05
C THR A 70 6.38 15.77 6.20
N TYR A 71 5.36 15.11 5.64
CA TYR A 71 4.36 15.68 4.71
C TYR A 71 2.94 15.38 5.20
N PRO A 72 2.51 16.00 6.31
CA PRO A 72 1.23 15.68 6.96
C PRO A 72 0.01 16.03 6.11
N GLU A 73 0.12 16.91 5.12
CA GLU A 73 -0.92 17.20 4.13
C GLU A 73 -1.26 15.96 3.28
N ASN A 74 -0.30 15.06 3.09
CA ASN A 74 -0.49 13.78 2.40
C ASN A 74 -1.21 13.92 1.05
N ARG A 75 -0.80 14.90 0.25
CA ARG A 75 -1.51 15.38 -0.95
C ARG A 75 -1.78 14.27 -1.95
N THR A 76 -0.79 13.39 -2.21
CA THR A 76 -0.96 12.28 -3.15
C THR A 76 -2.04 11.30 -2.75
N LYS A 77 -2.42 11.23 -1.48
CA LYS A 77 -3.51 10.38 -1.00
C LYS A 77 -4.84 11.13 -0.96
N ILE A 78 -4.89 12.26 -0.26
CA ILE A 78 -6.14 12.98 -0.06
C ILE A 78 -6.76 13.45 -1.38
N MET A 79 -5.95 13.88 -2.36
CA MET A 79 -6.43 14.32 -3.67
C MET A 79 -6.89 13.16 -4.57
N GLN A 80 -6.65 11.90 -4.20
CA GLN A 80 -7.26 10.72 -4.81
C GLN A 80 -8.57 10.29 -4.11
N GLY A 81 -9.02 11.01 -3.06
CA GLY A 81 -10.18 10.64 -2.25
C GLY A 81 -9.86 9.68 -1.10
N VAL A 82 -8.60 9.39 -0.84
CA VAL A 82 -8.18 8.51 0.26
C VAL A 82 -8.32 9.24 1.59
N THR A 83 -9.06 8.67 2.51
CA THR A 83 -9.28 9.18 3.86
C THR A 83 -8.61 8.34 4.94
N THR A 84 -8.26 7.10 4.62
CA THR A 84 -7.62 6.15 5.55
C THR A 84 -6.56 5.34 4.82
N GLU A 85 -5.43 5.13 5.46
CA GLU A 85 -4.34 4.30 4.96
C GLU A 85 -4.01 3.19 5.94
N VAL A 86 -3.72 1.99 5.41
CA VAL A 86 -3.16 0.88 6.17
C VAL A 86 -1.66 0.82 5.87
N ASP A 87 -0.85 1.13 6.85
CA ASP A 87 0.60 1.21 6.75
C ASP A 87 1.28 0.05 7.50
N GLY A 88 2.57 -0.20 7.22
CA GLY A 88 3.34 -1.27 7.85
C GLY A 88 3.39 -2.55 7.03
N HIS A 89 3.23 -2.45 5.72
CA HIS A 89 3.23 -3.57 4.77
C HIS A 89 4.62 -4.10 4.43
N CYS A 90 4.66 -5.24 3.73
CA CYS A 90 5.88 -5.86 3.21
C CYS A 90 6.96 -6.13 4.27
N GLY A 91 6.56 -6.33 5.53
CA GLY A 91 7.46 -6.57 6.66
C GLY A 91 8.12 -5.31 7.22
N ILE A 92 7.75 -4.12 6.76
CA ILE A 92 8.36 -2.84 7.15
C ILE A 92 7.36 -2.02 7.94
N SER A 93 7.72 -1.65 9.17
CA SER A 93 6.92 -0.80 10.06
C SER A 93 7.83 -0.06 11.06
N SER A 94 8.67 0.83 10.55
CA SER A 94 9.63 1.59 11.37
C SER A 94 8.98 2.34 12.52
N ASN A 95 7.70 2.69 12.39
CA ASN A 95 6.88 3.35 13.41
C ASN A 95 6.62 2.48 14.66
N CYS A 96 6.66 1.16 14.53
CA CYS A 96 6.41 0.23 15.65
C CYS A 96 7.63 0.04 16.58
N PHE A 97 8.82 0.42 16.14
CA PHE A 97 10.09 0.14 16.83
C PHE A 97 10.87 1.42 17.06
N ALA A 98 11.92 1.33 17.91
CA ALA A 98 12.82 2.47 18.11
C ALA A 98 13.43 2.94 16.78
N PHE A 99 13.39 4.24 16.57
CA PHE A 99 13.86 4.89 15.36
C PHE A 99 14.62 6.16 15.71
N ASP A 100 15.75 6.39 15.08
CA ASP A 100 16.61 7.56 15.28
C ASP A 100 17.24 7.95 13.95
N ASN A 101 16.93 9.16 13.48
CA ASN A 101 17.60 9.79 12.37
C ASN A 101 17.73 11.30 12.63
N ASP A 102 18.32 12.04 11.70
CA ASP A 102 18.60 13.49 11.84
C ASP A 102 17.32 14.34 12.00
N VAL A 103 16.12 13.80 11.70
CA VAL A 103 14.86 14.55 11.68
C VAL A 103 13.92 14.10 12.79
N PHE A 104 13.80 12.78 13.01
CA PHE A 104 12.85 12.18 13.94
C PHE A 104 13.50 11.15 14.83
N LYS A 105 13.01 11.10 16.08
CA LYS A 105 13.42 10.11 17.06
C LYS A 105 12.23 9.67 17.90
N TRP A 106 12.09 8.36 18.11
CA TRP A 106 11.20 7.74 19.09
C TRP A 106 11.73 6.40 19.53
N ASN A 107 11.36 5.97 20.73
CA ASN A 107 11.84 4.72 21.34
C ASN A 107 10.76 3.63 21.37
N SER A 108 9.50 4.00 21.09
CA SER A 108 8.36 3.08 21.13
C SER A 108 7.26 3.48 20.18
N PHE A 109 6.36 2.55 19.87
CA PHE A 109 5.16 2.82 19.09
C PHE A 109 4.28 3.92 19.70
N ALA A 110 4.16 3.96 21.03
CA ALA A 110 3.41 5.00 21.74
C ALA A 110 4.00 6.40 21.50
N GLU A 111 5.34 6.55 21.52
CA GLU A 111 5.99 7.83 21.22
C GLU A 111 5.77 8.24 19.75
N TYR A 112 5.83 7.29 18.82
CA TYR A 112 5.48 7.58 17.42
C TYR A 112 4.03 8.07 17.29
N LEU A 113 3.06 7.42 17.98
CA LEU A 113 1.65 7.84 17.94
C LEU A 113 1.44 9.25 18.49
N GLU A 114 2.18 9.66 19.51
CA GLU A 114 2.15 11.04 20.01
C GLU A 114 2.71 12.05 18.99
N LEU A 115 3.79 11.71 18.27
CA LEU A 115 4.30 12.52 17.17
C LEU A 115 3.28 12.63 16.03
N LEU A 116 2.66 11.52 15.63
CA LEU A 116 1.62 11.49 14.60
C LEU A 116 0.43 12.39 14.97
N LYS A 117 -0.01 12.32 16.22
CA LYS A 117 -1.09 13.17 16.76
C LYS A 117 -0.72 14.66 16.72
N GLN A 118 0.53 15.01 17.04
CA GLN A 118 1.03 16.39 16.95
C GLN A 118 1.10 16.88 15.49
N CYS A 119 1.54 16.02 14.58
CA CYS A 119 1.63 16.32 13.15
C CYS A 119 0.26 16.51 12.51
N ARG A 120 -0.79 15.85 13.01
CA ARG A 120 -2.16 15.89 12.46
C ARG A 120 -2.15 15.62 10.96
N PRO A 121 -1.98 14.39 10.49
CA PRO A 121 -2.01 14.08 9.06
C PRO A 121 -3.41 14.35 8.48
N SER A 122 -3.51 14.51 7.17
CA SER A 122 -4.82 14.69 6.52
C SER A 122 -5.64 13.40 6.45
N THR A 123 -4.99 12.23 6.44
CA THR A 123 -5.62 10.91 6.37
C THR A 123 -5.54 10.18 7.71
N ASN A 124 -6.53 9.34 8.01
CA ASN A 124 -6.49 8.41 9.13
C ASN A 124 -5.44 7.32 8.88
N SER A 125 -4.95 6.69 9.96
CA SER A 125 -3.92 5.65 9.90
C SER A 125 -4.35 4.41 10.68
N VAL A 126 -4.21 3.25 10.03
CA VAL A 126 -4.21 1.92 10.64
C VAL A 126 -2.83 1.34 10.46
N PHE A 127 -2.27 0.68 11.46
CA PHE A 127 -0.91 0.11 11.37
C PHE A 127 -0.93 -1.39 11.54
N ILE A 128 -0.07 -2.07 10.79
CA ILE A 128 0.28 -3.48 10.97
C ILE A 128 1.77 -3.59 11.31
N VAL A 129 2.16 -4.63 12.03
CA VAL A 129 3.54 -4.83 12.50
C VAL A 129 4.36 -5.50 11.41
N GLY A 130 5.43 -4.86 10.96
CA GLY A 130 6.35 -5.43 9.98
C GLY A 130 7.27 -6.48 10.61
N HIS A 131 7.19 -7.72 10.13
CA HIS A 131 8.03 -8.82 10.61
C HIS A 131 9.53 -8.55 10.44
N ASN A 132 9.95 -7.91 9.34
CA ASN A 132 11.37 -7.62 9.12
C ASN A 132 11.93 -6.66 10.17
N ASP A 133 11.15 -5.66 10.57
CA ASP A 133 11.55 -4.72 11.62
C ASP A 133 11.40 -5.34 13.02
N LEU A 134 10.39 -6.18 13.25
CA LEU A 134 10.27 -6.99 14.47
C LEU A 134 11.51 -7.90 14.63
N ARG A 135 11.91 -8.60 13.56
CA ARG A 135 13.10 -9.43 13.55
C ARG A 135 14.38 -8.61 13.79
N ARG A 136 14.48 -7.43 13.13
CA ARG A 136 15.62 -6.52 13.32
C ARG A 136 15.73 -6.01 14.75
N SER A 137 14.63 -5.71 15.41
CA SER A 137 14.63 -5.22 16.80
C SER A 137 15.15 -6.24 17.81
N ILE A 138 15.01 -7.54 17.52
CA ILE A 138 15.45 -8.64 18.42
C ILE A 138 16.82 -9.19 18.01
N MET A 139 17.06 -9.39 16.71
CA MET A 139 18.24 -10.08 16.20
C MET A 139 19.28 -9.13 15.58
N GLY A 140 18.96 -7.82 15.45
CA GLY A 140 19.75 -6.93 14.59
C GLY A 140 19.64 -7.37 13.13
N GLY A 141 20.65 -7.16 12.34
CA GLY A 141 20.70 -7.59 10.95
C GLY A 141 21.33 -8.96 10.74
N LYS A 142 21.25 -9.93 11.65
CA LYS A 142 21.89 -11.25 11.50
C LYS A 142 21.28 -12.06 10.36
N PRO A 143 22.07 -12.55 9.39
CA PRO A 143 21.60 -13.37 8.28
C PRO A 143 21.52 -14.87 8.68
N SER A 144 20.77 -15.18 9.73
CA SER A 144 20.64 -16.54 10.28
C SER A 144 19.19 -16.84 10.64
N VAL A 145 18.84 -18.12 10.71
CA VAL A 145 17.57 -18.59 11.25
C VAL A 145 17.47 -18.19 12.73
N ALA A 146 16.29 -17.81 13.19
CA ALA A 146 16.07 -17.45 14.59
C ALA A 146 16.08 -18.66 15.53
N SER A 147 16.69 -18.49 16.69
CA SER A 147 16.60 -19.46 17.79
C SER A 147 15.20 -19.42 18.44
N ASP A 148 14.87 -20.44 19.24
CA ASP A 148 13.60 -20.50 19.95
C ASP A 148 13.42 -19.33 20.92
N ASP A 149 14.50 -18.84 21.54
CA ASP A 149 14.42 -17.71 22.47
C ASP A 149 14.25 -16.37 21.73
N GLU A 150 14.86 -16.20 20.54
CA GLU A 150 14.63 -15.05 19.68
C GLU A 150 13.18 -15.04 19.16
N ILE A 151 12.62 -16.20 18.78
CA ILE A 151 11.21 -16.33 18.39
C ILE A 151 10.28 -15.96 19.55
N LYS A 152 10.52 -16.45 20.77
CA LYS A 152 9.73 -16.08 21.95
C LYS A 152 9.79 -14.58 22.24
N ALA A 153 10.97 -13.95 22.08
CA ALA A 153 11.12 -12.52 22.23
C ALA A 153 10.30 -11.75 21.19
N MET A 154 10.37 -12.15 19.92
CA MET A 154 9.52 -11.58 18.87
C MET A 154 8.03 -11.75 19.16
N GLN A 155 7.59 -12.94 19.60
CA GLN A 155 6.21 -13.19 19.98
C GLN A 155 5.74 -12.29 21.14
N LYS A 156 6.58 -12.03 22.13
CA LYS A 156 6.26 -11.13 23.24
C LYS A 156 6.04 -9.71 22.73
N THR A 157 7.01 -9.16 21.99
CA THR A 157 6.92 -7.80 21.44
C THR A 157 5.72 -7.66 20.50
N PHE A 158 5.43 -8.68 19.70
CA PHE A 158 4.28 -8.66 18.78
C PHE A 158 2.94 -8.59 19.56
N ARG A 159 2.78 -9.34 20.67
CA ARG A 159 1.58 -9.24 21.52
C ARG A 159 1.39 -7.83 22.06
N GLU A 160 2.45 -7.22 22.59
CA GLU A 160 2.42 -5.85 23.12
C GLU A 160 1.95 -4.84 22.05
N LEU A 161 2.40 -5.00 20.80
CA LEU A 161 1.98 -4.13 19.69
C LEU A 161 0.52 -4.40 19.25
N LEU A 162 0.05 -5.65 19.31
CA LEU A 162 -1.37 -5.96 19.06
C LEU A 162 -2.28 -5.37 20.15
N GLU A 163 -1.86 -5.41 21.39
CA GLU A 163 -2.58 -4.79 22.54
C GLU A 163 -2.60 -3.26 22.41
N ALA A 164 -1.57 -2.66 21.80
CA ALA A 164 -1.54 -1.24 21.48
C ALA A 164 -2.40 -0.85 20.25
N GLY A 165 -3.11 -1.81 19.65
CA GLY A 165 -4.09 -1.57 18.59
C GLY A 165 -3.59 -1.81 17.16
N ALA A 166 -2.43 -2.46 16.95
CA ALA A 166 -2.03 -2.88 15.62
C ALA A 166 -3.01 -3.90 15.03
N ALA A 167 -3.30 -3.81 13.72
CA ALA A 167 -4.31 -4.62 13.04
C ALA A 167 -3.87 -6.05 12.70
N GLY A 168 -2.60 -6.38 12.91
CA GLY A 168 -2.02 -7.67 12.59
C GLY A 168 -0.53 -7.55 12.29
N PHE A 169 0.01 -8.45 11.45
CA PHE A 169 1.39 -8.33 11.00
C PHE A 169 1.55 -8.55 9.50
N SER A 170 2.62 -7.98 8.97
CA SER A 170 3.02 -8.15 7.57
C SER A 170 4.36 -8.88 7.49
N SER A 171 4.56 -9.61 6.40
CA SER A 171 5.87 -10.13 6.05
C SER A 171 6.31 -9.67 4.66
N GLY A 172 7.62 -9.59 4.48
CA GLY A 172 8.28 -9.36 3.19
C GLY A 172 9.44 -10.32 3.05
N LEU A 173 9.12 -11.60 2.75
CA LEU A 173 10.09 -12.70 2.81
C LEU A 173 11.11 -12.69 1.67
N THR A 174 10.98 -11.76 0.74
CA THR A 174 12.00 -11.46 -0.28
C THR A 174 13.04 -10.44 0.20
N TYR A 175 12.72 -9.67 1.25
CA TYR A 175 13.56 -8.60 1.75
C TYR A 175 14.37 -9.00 2.97
N PHE A 176 15.49 -8.30 3.18
CA PHE A 176 16.30 -8.42 4.38
C PHE A 176 15.63 -7.70 5.58
N PRO A 177 15.71 -8.29 6.79
CA PRO A 177 16.25 -9.60 7.16
C PRO A 177 15.23 -10.75 7.04
N GLY A 178 13.99 -10.49 6.63
CA GLY A 178 12.89 -11.47 6.55
C GLY A 178 13.19 -12.67 5.65
N LYS A 179 14.02 -12.50 4.61
CA LYS A 179 14.40 -13.60 3.70
C LYS A 179 15.17 -14.74 4.39
N PHE A 180 15.71 -14.52 5.57
CA PHE A 180 16.39 -15.55 6.37
C PHE A 180 15.46 -16.25 7.38
N ALA A 181 14.22 -15.78 7.51
CA ALA A 181 13.21 -16.44 8.32
C ALA A 181 12.79 -17.77 7.67
N ASP A 182 12.72 -18.82 8.45
CA ASP A 182 12.13 -20.09 8.05
C ASP A 182 10.61 -20.10 8.32
N THR A 183 9.91 -21.08 7.76
CA THR A 183 8.45 -21.22 7.94
C THR A 183 8.07 -21.43 9.41
N ARG A 184 8.94 -22.09 10.22
CA ARG A 184 8.74 -22.30 11.65
C ARG A 184 8.64 -20.98 12.43
N GLU A 185 9.57 -20.02 12.17
CA GLU A 185 9.56 -18.69 12.75
C GLU A 185 8.24 -17.98 12.39
N MET A 186 7.87 -17.98 11.10
CA MET A 186 6.68 -17.32 10.61
C MET A 186 5.38 -17.89 11.19
N GLN A 187 5.27 -19.22 11.27
CA GLN A 187 4.13 -19.90 11.91
C GLN A 187 4.04 -19.62 13.40
N ALA A 188 5.18 -19.56 14.10
CA ALA A 188 5.21 -19.20 15.52
C ALA A 188 4.71 -17.77 15.76
N ILE A 189 5.09 -16.80 14.91
CA ILE A 189 4.58 -15.42 15.00
C ILE A 189 3.08 -15.40 14.64
N ALA A 190 2.65 -16.04 13.55
CA ALA A 190 1.26 -16.12 13.14
C ALA A 190 0.35 -16.72 14.22
N SER A 191 0.86 -17.70 15.00
CA SER A 191 0.09 -18.35 16.06
C SER A 191 -0.45 -17.41 17.13
N ILE A 192 0.15 -16.22 17.27
CA ILE A 192 -0.31 -15.15 18.18
C ILE A 192 -1.67 -14.57 17.75
N LEU A 193 -2.03 -14.69 16.47
CA LEU A 193 -3.31 -14.22 15.96
C LEU A 193 -4.48 -15.12 16.31
N LYS A 194 -4.25 -16.34 16.83
CA LYS A 194 -5.35 -17.26 17.22
C LYS A 194 -6.29 -16.60 18.23
N GLY A 195 -7.58 -16.71 17.93
CA GLY A 195 -8.62 -16.12 18.76
C GLY A 195 -8.82 -14.61 18.62
N THR A 196 -8.13 -13.99 17.65
CA THR A 196 -8.30 -12.57 17.33
C THR A 196 -8.94 -12.41 15.92
N GLU A 197 -9.44 -11.21 15.60
CA GLU A 197 -9.88 -10.82 14.26
C GLU A 197 -8.78 -10.13 13.46
N LYS A 198 -7.55 -10.12 13.94
CA LYS A 198 -6.39 -9.46 13.31
C LYS A 198 -5.87 -10.26 12.13
N ILE A 199 -5.06 -9.67 11.24
CA ILE A 199 -4.74 -10.24 9.95
C ILE A 199 -3.24 -10.49 9.74
N TYR A 200 -2.89 -11.52 8.99
CA TYR A 200 -1.59 -11.71 8.37
C TYR A 200 -1.60 -11.19 6.94
N THR A 201 -0.63 -10.34 6.58
CA THR A 201 -0.44 -9.87 5.20
C THR A 201 0.94 -10.26 4.69
N SER A 202 1.11 -10.51 3.40
CA SER A 202 2.42 -10.92 2.90
C SER A 202 2.74 -10.45 1.49
N HIS A 203 3.90 -9.78 1.38
CA HIS A 203 4.74 -9.89 0.20
C HIS A 203 5.43 -11.26 0.28
N ILE A 204 4.91 -12.24 -0.44
CA ILE A 204 5.36 -13.64 -0.35
C ILE A 204 6.82 -13.79 -0.80
N ARG A 205 7.44 -14.90 -0.45
CA ARG A 205 8.87 -15.15 -0.67
C ARG A 205 9.31 -15.06 -2.13
N SER A 206 8.43 -15.42 -3.06
CA SER A 206 8.63 -15.27 -4.50
C SER A 206 7.31 -14.97 -5.20
N GLU A 207 7.30 -13.92 -6.00
CA GLU A 207 6.16 -13.56 -6.87
C GLU A 207 6.40 -13.99 -8.32
N GLY A 208 7.50 -14.69 -8.59
CA GLY A 208 7.99 -15.09 -9.89
C GLY A 208 8.16 -16.61 -10.05
N ASP A 209 9.40 -17.07 -10.20
CA ASP A 209 9.67 -18.45 -10.59
C ASP A 209 9.19 -19.48 -9.56
N ASP A 210 9.25 -19.15 -8.28
CA ASP A 210 8.79 -20.02 -7.19
C ASP A 210 7.43 -19.59 -6.58
N LEU A 211 6.60 -18.87 -7.36
CA LEU A 211 5.34 -18.27 -6.92
C LEU A 211 4.42 -19.26 -6.20
N LEU A 212 4.22 -20.45 -6.78
CA LEU A 212 3.23 -21.40 -6.25
C LEU A 212 3.67 -22.02 -4.91
N ASN A 213 4.97 -22.30 -4.73
CA ASN A 213 5.50 -22.78 -3.45
C ASN A 213 5.52 -21.67 -2.40
N ALA A 214 5.83 -20.43 -2.80
CA ALA A 214 5.78 -19.29 -1.90
C ALA A 214 4.33 -18.98 -1.43
N LEU A 215 3.33 -19.22 -2.29
CA LEU A 215 1.92 -19.14 -1.89
C LEU A 215 1.56 -20.26 -0.91
N ASP A 216 2.01 -21.51 -1.15
CA ASP A 216 1.77 -22.62 -0.20
C ASP A 216 2.39 -22.31 1.18
N GLU A 217 3.60 -21.72 1.23
CA GLU A 217 4.20 -21.26 2.48
C GLU A 217 3.32 -20.20 3.17
N ALA A 218 2.86 -19.18 2.43
CA ALA A 218 2.01 -18.12 3.00
C ALA A 218 0.68 -18.65 3.53
N LEU A 219 0.05 -19.60 2.84
CA LEU A 219 -1.16 -20.27 3.30
C LEU A 219 -0.93 -21.09 4.56
N ALA A 220 0.18 -21.84 4.64
CA ALA A 220 0.55 -22.60 5.83
C ALA A 220 0.86 -21.70 7.05
N ILE A 221 1.39 -20.50 6.82
CA ILE A 221 1.57 -19.49 7.88
C ILE A 221 0.21 -18.96 8.35
N ALA A 222 -0.71 -18.67 7.43
CA ALA A 222 -2.06 -18.21 7.76
C ALA A 222 -2.86 -19.26 8.56
N GLU A 223 -2.77 -20.54 8.19
CA GLU A 223 -3.39 -21.67 8.90
C GLU A 223 -2.84 -21.81 10.33
N ALA A 224 -1.54 -21.55 10.55
CA ALA A 224 -0.94 -21.56 11.87
C ALA A 224 -1.45 -20.43 12.78
N GLY A 225 -2.01 -19.36 12.19
CA GLY A 225 -2.68 -18.25 12.87
C GLY A 225 -4.19 -18.50 13.03
N ASN A 226 -4.98 -17.52 12.61
CA ASN A 226 -6.45 -17.55 12.63
C ASN A 226 -7.09 -17.82 11.24
N GLY A 227 -6.30 -18.14 10.24
CA GLY A 227 -6.75 -18.41 8.87
C GLY A 227 -7.05 -17.15 8.04
N ARG A 228 -6.82 -15.93 8.54
CA ARG A 228 -7.02 -14.67 7.83
C ARG A 228 -5.75 -14.22 7.14
N PHE A 229 -5.82 -14.09 5.82
CA PHE A 229 -4.66 -13.77 4.99
C PHE A 229 -4.97 -12.71 3.93
N GLN A 230 -4.15 -11.68 3.85
CA GLN A 230 -4.14 -10.69 2.79
C GLN A 230 -2.91 -10.91 1.90
N PHE A 231 -3.12 -11.30 0.66
CA PHE A 231 -2.05 -11.40 -0.32
C PHE A 231 -1.69 -9.97 -0.81
N SER A 232 -0.57 -9.44 -0.36
CA SER A 232 -0.11 -8.09 -0.71
C SER A 232 0.18 -7.97 -2.20
N HIS A 233 -0.34 -6.92 -2.84
CA HIS A 233 -0.10 -6.55 -4.26
C HIS A 233 -0.02 -7.75 -5.21
N MET A 234 -1.01 -8.65 -5.13
CA MET A 234 -1.07 -9.93 -5.88
C MET A 234 -0.58 -9.77 -7.33
N LYS A 235 0.38 -10.59 -7.74
CA LYS A 235 0.94 -10.57 -9.10
C LYS A 235 1.62 -11.88 -9.50
N THR A 236 1.83 -12.03 -10.80
CA THR A 236 2.70 -13.06 -11.40
C THR A 236 3.88 -12.36 -12.06
N MET A 237 4.99 -12.23 -11.34
CA MET A 237 6.13 -11.45 -11.78
C MET A 237 6.91 -12.16 -12.88
N PHE A 238 7.39 -11.40 -13.88
CA PHE A 238 8.12 -11.79 -15.07
C PHE A 238 7.26 -12.51 -16.12
N GLN A 239 7.46 -12.16 -17.38
CA GLN A 239 6.69 -12.67 -18.53
C GLN A 239 6.65 -14.21 -18.57
N ARG A 240 7.76 -14.87 -18.24
CA ARG A 240 7.86 -16.35 -18.19
C ARG A 240 6.93 -16.99 -17.14
N ASN A 241 6.37 -16.23 -16.21
CA ASN A 241 5.49 -16.69 -15.13
C ASN A 241 4.03 -16.26 -15.29
N TRP A 242 3.67 -15.43 -16.28
CA TRP A 242 2.31 -14.93 -16.44
C TRP A 242 1.26 -16.04 -16.59
N HIS A 243 1.65 -17.18 -17.17
CA HIS A 243 0.83 -18.38 -17.30
C HIS A 243 0.46 -19.03 -15.95
N LYS A 244 1.15 -18.71 -14.85
CA LYS A 244 0.89 -19.28 -13.52
C LYS A 244 -0.33 -18.68 -12.82
N LEU A 245 -0.96 -17.63 -13.39
CA LEU A 245 -2.08 -16.94 -12.75
C LEU A 245 -3.23 -17.92 -12.42
N ASP A 246 -3.62 -18.75 -13.36
CA ASP A 246 -4.77 -19.66 -13.16
C ASP A 246 -4.47 -20.68 -12.05
N ALA A 247 -3.28 -21.27 -12.03
CA ALA A 247 -2.86 -22.20 -10.97
C ALA A 247 -2.78 -21.51 -9.60
N MET A 248 -2.35 -20.24 -9.54
CA MET A 248 -2.38 -19.44 -8.32
C MET A 248 -3.81 -19.23 -7.81
N LEU A 249 -4.74 -18.87 -8.70
CA LEU A 249 -6.16 -18.66 -8.35
C LEU A 249 -6.83 -19.96 -7.89
N GLU A 250 -6.54 -21.10 -8.54
CA GLU A 250 -7.01 -22.42 -8.12
C GLU A 250 -6.56 -22.79 -6.69
N LYS A 251 -5.30 -22.47 -6.34
CA LYS A 251 -4.79 -22.67 -4.97
C LYS A 251 -5.53 -21.80 -3.95
N ILE A 252 -5.78 -20.53 -4.27
CA ILE A 252 -6.53 -19.60 -3.41
C ILE A 252 -7.96 -20.11 -3.21
N ASP A 253 -8.67 -20.44 -4.30
CA ASP A 253 -10.03 -20.98 -4.24
C ASP A 253 -10.09 -22.27 -3.39
N SER A 254 -9.12 -23.16 -3.58
CA SER A 254 -9.01 -24.39 -2.79
C SER A 254 -8.81 -24.12 -1.30
N ALA A 255 -8.01 -23.12 -0.94
CA ALA A 255 -7.77 -22.73 0.44
C ALA A 255 -9.00 -22.03 1.05
N GLN A 256 -9.69 -21.17 0.30
CA GLN A 256 -10.96 -20.57 0.72
C GLN A 256 -12.05 -21.63 0.98
N LYS A 257 -12.16 -22.66 0.11
CA LYS A 257 -13.07 -23.80 0.31
C LYS A 257 -12.74 -24.60 1.58
N LYS A 258 -11.50 -24.60 2.03
CA LYS A 258 -11.07 -25.20 3.31
C LYS A 258 -11.33 -24.30 4.53
N GLY A 259 -11.84 -23.09 4.33
CA GLY A 259 -12.23 -22.18 5.38
C GLY A 259 -11.23 -21.06 5.71
N LEU A 260 -10.20 -20.87 4.90
CA LEU A 260 -9.33 -19.69 5.05
C LEU A 260 -10.03 -18.44 4.51
N ASP A 261 -9.93 -17.34 5.27
CA ASP A 261 -10.38 -15.99 4.84
C ASP A 261 -9.26 -15.31 4.07
N ILE A 262 -9.22 -15.53 2.74
CA ILE A 262 -8.18 -15.01 1.86
C ILE A 262 -8.70 -13.83 1.07
N THR A 263 -8.00 -12.72 1.20
CA THR A 263 -8.19 -11.49 0.43
C THR A 263 -6.88 -11.06 -0.22
N ALA A 264 -6.92 -10.04 -1.07
CA ALA A 264 -5.73 -9.49 -1.69
C ALA A 264 -5.86 -7.98 -1.90
N ASP A 265 -4.75 -7.32 -2.12
CA ASP A 265 -4.73 -5.97 -2.65
C ASP A 265 -3.99 -5.88 -3.98
N ARG A 266 -4.25 -4.81 -4.74
CA ARG A 266 -3.55 -4.54 -5.98
C ARG A 266 -3.59 -3.06 -6.35
N TYR A 267 -2.45 -2.56 -6.87
CA TYR A 267 -2.37 -1.29 -7.60
C TYR A 267 -2.54 -1.53 -9.11
N PRO A 268 -3.14 -0.60 -9.86
CA PRO A 268 -3.53 -0.80 -11.26
C PRO A 268 -2.41 -0.46 -12.26
N TYR A 269 -1.18 -0.94 -12.00
CA TYR A 269 -0.03 -0.73 -12.87
C TYR A 269 0.70 -2.05 -13.13
N ILE A 270 1.16 -2.25 -14.36
CA ILE A 270 1.93 -3.44 -14.77
C ILE A 270 3.39 -3.40 -14.30
N TYR A 271 3.88 -2.24 -13.90
CA TYR A 271 5.21 -2.10 -13.32
C TYR A 271 5.17 -2.26 -11.80
N SER A 272 6.16 -2.97 -11.26
CA SER A 272 6.46 -2.98 -9.82
C SER A 272 7.59 -2.00 -9.50
N ALA A 273 7.73 -1.57 -8.25
CA ALA A 273 8.84 -0.73 -7.82
C ALA A 273 9.47 -1.26 -6.54
N THR A 274 10.81 -1.34 -6.57
CA THR A 274 11.62 -1.73 -5.41
C THR A 274 13.04 -1.17 -5.56
N GLY A 275 13.99 -1.58 -4.72
CA GLY A 275 15.39 -1.16 -4.84
C GLY A 275 16.06 -1.73 -6.10
N LEU A 276 16.97 -0.94 -6.69
CA LEU A 276 17.73 -1.34 -7.88
C LEU A 276 18.54 -2.62 -7.65
N HIS A 277 19.02 -2.87 -6.42
CA HIS A 277 19.76 -4.10 -6.09
C HIS A 277 19.03 -5.41 -6.43
N GLN A 278 17.69 -5.37 -6.64
CA GLN A 278 16.89 -6.53 -7.04
C GLN A 278 17.15 -7.00 -8.50
N ILE A 279 18.02 -6.30 -9.25
CA ILE A 279 18.50 -6.78 -10.56
C ILE A 279 19.67 -7.76 -10.42
N LEU A 280 20.29 -7.85 -9.24
CA LEU A 280 21.49 -8.65 -9.03
C LEU A 280 21.14 -10.16 -9.06
N PRO A 281 21.87 -10.95 -9.85
CA PRO A 281 21.77 -12.40 -9.79
C PRO A 281 22.62 -12.96 -8.65
N ALA A 282 22.45 -14.24 -8.32
CA ALA A 282 23.35 -14.94 -7.42
C ALA A 282 24.80 -14.92 -7.99
N PRO A 283 25.83 -14.81 -7.13
CA PRO A 283 25.77 -14.78 -5.66
C PRO A 283 25.53 -13.38 -5.05
N PHE A 284 25.40 -12.33 -5.87
CA PHE A 284 25.33 -10.95 -5.42
C PHE A 284 23.95 -10.53 -4.90
N ASP A 285 22.89 -11.30 -5.17
CA ASP A 285 21.51 -11.07 -4.74
C ASP A 285 21.33 -10.94 -3.20
N LYS A 286 22.32 -11.44 -2.44
CA LYS A 286 22.33 -11.40 -0.97
C LYS A 286 23.33 -10.39 -0.39
N ASN A 287 24.03 -9.64 -1.24
CA ASN A 287 25.04 -8.67 -0.79
C ASN A 287 24.42 -7.31 -0.51
N GLU A 288 24.11 -7.05 0.77
CA GLU A 288 23.56 -5.75 1.20
C GLU A 288 24.54 -4.59 1.12
N LYS A 289 25.84 -4.91 1.11
CA LYS A 289 26.94 -3.94 0.99
C LYS A 289 27.49 -3.92 -0.44
N ILE A 290 26.66 -4.17 -1.44
CA ILE A 290 27.10 -4.20 -2.84
C ILE A 290 27.79 -2.91 -3.26
N SER A 291 27.34 -1.75 -2.78
CA SER A 291 27.97 -0.45 -3.06
C SER A 291 29.42 -0.41 -2.54
N ASP A 292 29.65 -0.89 -1.32
CA ASP A 292 31.01 -0.95 -0.73
C ASP A 292 31.88 -1.91 -1.53
N PHE A 293 31.36 -3.13 -1.82
CA PHE A 293 32.04 -4.13 -2.64
C PHE A 293 32.47 -3.57 -4.01
N LEU A 294 31.58 -2.82 -4.67
CA LEU A 294 31.89 -2.20 -5.97
C LEU A 294 32.95 -1.10 -5.88
N LYS A 295 33.05 -0.40 -4.75
CA LYS A 295 34.06 0.66 -4.53
C LYS A 295 35.45 0.11 -4.25
N GLU A 296 35.57 -1.13 -3.76
CA GLU A 296 36.84 -1.72 -3.35
C GLU A 296 37.82 -1.91 -4.51
N SER A 297 37.35 -2.39 -5.68
CA SER A 297 38.26 -2.67 -6.80
C SER A 297 37.57 -2.62 -8.18
N GLU A 298 38.39 -2.44 -9.23
CA GLU A 298 37.91 -2.55 -10.62
C GLU A 298 37.53 -3.98 -10.98
N GLU A 299 38.17 -4.96 -10.36
CA GLU A 299 37.88 -6.38 -10.56
C GLU A 299 36.46 -6.71 -10.08
N ASN A 300 36.06 -6.25 -8.88
CA ASN A 300 34.72 -6.39 -8.34
C ASN A 300 33.67 -5.76 -9.27
N ARG A 301 33.94 -4.59 -9.84
CA ARG A 301 33.06 -3.94 -10.82
C ARG A 301 32.85 -4.78 -12.07
N LYS A 302 33.93 -5.30 -12.65
CA LYS A 302 33.87 -6.18 -13.82
C LYS A 302 33.12 -7.47 -13.53
N GLU A 303 33.32 -8.05 -12.36
CA GLU A 303 32.61 -9.26 -11.94
C GLU A 303 31.11 -9.04 -11.85
N VAL A 304 30.65 -7.98 -11.18
CA VAL A 304 29.23 -7.64 -11.07
C VAL A 304 28.63 -7.24 -12.43
N GLU A 305 29.32 -6.42 -13.22
CA GLU A 305 28.86 -6.05 -14.56
C GLU A 305 28.69 -7.28 -15.46
N ASN A 306 29.60 -8.24 -15.38
CA ASN A 306 29.45 -9.48 -16.14
C ASN A 306 28.31 -10.36 -15.60
N ALA A 307 28.12 -10.43 -14.28
CA ALA A 307 27.02 -11.16 -13.67
C ALA A 307 25.65 -10.58 -14.07
N LEU A 308 25.53 -9.25 -14.19
CA LEU A 308 24.29 -8.56 -14.60
C LEU A 308 23.76 -8.99 -15.98
N LYS A 309 24.58 -9.58 -16.85
CA LYS A 309 24.12 -10.20 -18.11
C LYS A 309 23.12 -11.35 -17.87
N ASN A 310 23.16 -11.94 -16.68
CA ASN A 310 22.23 -12.97 -16.22
C ASN A 310 21.22 -12.43 -15.20
N SER A 311 20.95 -11.13 -15.23
CA SER A 311 19.94 -10.51 -14.35
C SER A 311 18.60 -11.23 -14.46
N PRO A 312 17.91 -11.49 -13.34
CA PRO A 312 16.56 -12.05 -13.37
C PRO A 312 15.52 -11.09 -13.97
N ARG A 313 15.90 -9.81 -14.19
CA ARG A 313 15.07 -8.74 -14.72
C ARG A 313 15.61 -8.23 -16.06
N ASP A 314 14.72 -7.74 -16.91
CA ASP A 314 15.15 -7.05 -18.13
C ASP A 314 15.74 -5.67 -17.76
N LEU A 315 17.07 -5.57 -17.89
CA LEU A 315 17.78 -4.33 -17.55
C LEU A 315 17.39 -3.18 -18.47
N LYS A 316 17.23 -3.42 -19.77
CA LYS A 316 16.98 -2.34 -20.74
C LYS A 316 15.65 -1.64 -20.50
N SER A 317 14.62 -2.37 -20.06
CA SER A 317 13.30 -1.83 -19.72
C SER A 317 13.17 -1.37 -18.25
N THR A 318 14.20 -1.59 -17.43
CA THR A 318 14.21 -1.14 -16.04
C THR A 318 14.27 0.38 -15.97
N ILE A 319 13.26 1.00 -15.34
CA ILE A 319 13.15 2.46 -15.20
C ILE A 319 13.80 2.87 -13.89
N LEU A 320 14.79 3.75 -13.94
CA LEU A 320 15.33 4.43 -12.77
C LEU A 320 14.38 5.56 -12.37
N ILE A 321 13.69 5.41 -11.24
CA ILE A 321 12.62 6.33 -10.83
C ILE A 321 13.16 7.77 -10.70
N ASN A 322 14.34 7.96 -10.10
CA ASN A 322 14.92 9.28 -9.91
C ASN A 322 15.34 10.00 -11.19
N TYR A 323 15.54 9.26 -12.28
CA TYR A 323 15.92 9.84 -13.59
C TYR A 323 14.75 9.88 -14.57
N ASN A 324 13.67 9.16 -14.25
CA ASN A 324 12.55 8.93 -15.17
C ASN A 324 13.00 8.43 -16.56
N LYS A 325 14.03 7.59 -16.56
CA LYS A 325 14.63 6.98 -17.77
C LYS A 325 14.88 5.50 -17.53
N THR A 326 14.83 4.73 -18.61
CA THR A 326 15.26 3.34 -18.57
C THR A 326 16.79 3.23 -18.53
N LEU A 327 17.29 2.12 -17.98
CA LEU A 327 18.72 1.80 -18.08
C LEU A 327 19.19 1.70 -19.54
N GLY A 328 18.31 1.26 -20.45
CA GLY A 328 18.60 1.20 -21.88
C GLY A 328 18.79 2.58 -22.53
N GLU A 329 17.95 3.57 -22.17
CA GLU A 329 18.07 4.96 -22.63
C GLU A 329 19.36 5.60 -22.11
N LEU A 330 19.65 5.44 -20.82
CA LEU A 330 20.87 5.97 -20.22
C LEU A 330 22.13 5.32 -20.81
N ALA A 331 22.08 4.03 -21.10
CA ALA A 331 23.17 3.31 -21.74
C ALA A 331 23.43 3.84 -23.17
N ALA A 332 22.37 4.12 -23.93
CA ALA A 332 22.48 4.71 -25.27
C ALA A 332 23.06 6.13 -25.24
N GLU A 333 22.62 6.97 -24.29
CA GLU A 333 23.13 8.33 -24.12
C GLU A 333 24.62 8.37 -23.76
N GLN A 334 25.08 7.41 -22.96
CA GLN A 334 26.48 7.32 -22.50
C GLN A 334 27.35 6.46 -23.43
N ASN A 335 26.78 5.83 -24.44
CA ASN A 335 27.45 4.88 -25.34
C ASN A 335 28.15 3.72 -24.60
N VAL A 336 27.45 3.15 -23.60
CA VAL A 336 27.90 2.01 -22.79
C VAL A 336 26.82 0.91 -22.72
N SER A 337 27.05 -0.19 -22.03
CA SER A 337 26.04 -1.23 -21.82
C SER A 337 25.06 -0.88 -20.68
N ALA A 338 23.85 -1.46 -20.68
CA ALA A 338 22.89 -1.30 -19.60
C ALA A 338 23.41 -1.89 -18.27
N GLU A 339 24.20 -2.97 -18.37
CA GLU A 339 24.91 -3.59 -17.24
C GLU A 339 25.90 -2.60 -16.59
N HIS A 340 26.61 -1.85 -17.43
CA HIS A 340 27.57 -0.84 -16.98
C HIS A 340 26.86 0.28 -16.22
N VAL A 341 25.77 0.84 -16.78
CA VAL A 341 24.96 1.88 -16.10
C VAL A 341 24.38 1.35 -14.79
N ALA A 342 23.84 0.14 -14.80
CA ALA A 342 23.27 -0.49 -13.60
C ALA A 342 24.33 -0.66 -12.50
N MET A 343 25.54 -1.12 -12.85
CA MET A 343 26.67 -1.25 -11.93
C MET A 343 27.07 0.10 -11.35
N GLN A 344 27.18 1.16 -12.17
CA GLN A 344 27.49 2.53 -11.69
C GLN A 344 26.42 3.03 -10.71
N CYS A 345 25.15 2.89 -11.02
CA CYS A 345 24.05 3.29 -10.14
C CYS A 345 24.06 2.54 -8.80
N LEU A 346 24.36 1.24 -8.81
CA LEU A 346 24.51 0.43 -7.60
C LEU A 346 25.69 0.87 -6.74
N MET A 347 26.80 1.28 -7.39
CA MET A 347 27.98 1.77 -6.71
C MET A 347 27.74 3.12 -6.04
N GLU A 348 26.98 4.02 -6.69
CA GLU A 348 26.62 5.32 -6.14
C GLU A 348 25.62 5.21 -4.99
N ASN A 349 24.53 4.46 -5.21
CA ASN A 349 23.46 4.29 -4.23
C ASN A 349 22.74 2.96 -4.42
N ASN A 350 23.06 1.97 -3.59
CA ASN A 350 22.41 0.65 -3.62
C ASN A 350 20.91 0.67 -3.25
N LEU A 351 20.45 1.74 -2.63
CA LEU A 351 19.04 1.95 -2.25
C LEU A 351 18.25 2.70 -3.33
N GLN A 352 18.87 3.02 -4.48
CA GLN A 352 18.17 3.65 -5.59
C GLN A 352 16.93 2.85 -5.98
N ARG A 353 15.81 3.54 -6.18
CA ARG A 353 14.54 2.90 -6.56
C ARG A 353 14.46 2.73 -8.07
N ALA A 354 13.93 1.58 -8.46
CA ALA A 354 13.67 1.27 -9.86
C ALA A 354 12.27 0.67 -10.05
N ALA A 355 11.70 0.84 -11.24
CA ALA A 355 10.46 0.22 -11.64
C ALA A 355 10.73 -0.84 -12.71
N TYR A 356 10.01 -1.95 -12.62
CA TYR A 356 10.22 -3.16 -13.40
C TYR A 356 8.92 -3.62 -14.04
N LEU A 357 8.93 -3.96 -15.31
CA LEU A 357 7.80 -4.61 -15.96
C LEU A 357 7.53 -5.96 -15.28
N ALA A 358 6.40 -6.04 -14.57
CA ALA A 358 6.07 -7.18 -13.74
C ALA A 358 4.94 -8.05 -14.30
N MET A 359 3.90 -7.45 -14.89
CA MET A 359 2.68 -8.13 -15.27
C MET A 359 2.24 -7.80 -16.71
N SER A 360 1.33 -8.61 -17.25
CA SER A 360 0.52 -8.23 -18.42
C SER A 360 -0.74 -7.48 -18.01
N ASP A 361 -1.25 -6.63 -18.90
CA ASP A 361 -2.55 -5.94 -18.70
C ASP A 361 -3.69 -6.94 -18.49
N ALA A 362 -3.70 -8.07 -19.22
CA ALA A 362 -4.72 -9.09 -19.07
C ALA A 362 -4.73 -9.73 -17.67
N ASN A 363 -3.56 -10.09 -17.12
CA ASN A 363 -3.46 -10.63 -15.77
C ASN A 363 -3.85 -9.59 -14.72
N LEU A 364 -3.42 -8.34 -14.92
CA LEU A 364 -3.77 -7.24 -14.03
C LEU A 364 -5.29 -7.03 -13.97
N GLN A 365 -5.96 -6.96 -15.14
CA GLN A 365 -7.42 -6.82 -15.20
C GLN A 365 -8.10 -8.01 -14.52
N LYS A 366 -7.67 -9.25 -14.81
CA LYS A 366 -8.24 -10.46 -14.20
C LYS A 366 -8.12 -10.46 -12.67
N ILE A 367 -7.01 -9.95 -12.12
CA ILE A 367 -6.84 -9.82 -10.66
C ILE A 367 -7.77 -8.73 -10.11
N ILE A 368 -7.85 -7.56 -10.74
CA ILE A 368 -8.72 -6.47 -10.29
C ILE A 368 -10.19 -6.88 -10.30
N ASP A 369 -10.61 -7.74 -11.22
CA ASP A 369 -11.98 -8.22 -11.33
C ASP A 369 -12.40 -9.18 -10.19
N LEU A 370 -11.44 -9.79 -9.48
CA LEU A 370 -11.74 -10.71 -8.38
C LEU A 370 -12.47 -9.99 -7.24
N PRO A 371 -13.55 -10.57 -6.66
CA PRO A 371 -14.40 -9.90 -5.68
C PRO A 371 -13.71 -9.62 -4.33
N TYR A 372 -12.61 -10.29 -4.05
CA TYR A 372 -11.84 -10.19 -2.81
C TYR A 372 -10.55 -9.36 -2.95
N VAL A 373 -10.38 -8.64 -4.07
CA VAL A 373 -9.22 -7.78 -4.30
C VAL A 373 -9.59 -6.32 -4.02
N ALA A 374 -8.93 -5.73 -3.04
CA ALA A 374 -9.05 -4.32 -2.67
C ALA A 374 -8.05 -3.42 -3.42
N ALA A 375 -8.34 -2.14 -3.52
CA ALA A 375 -7.38 -1.15 -3.97
C ALA A 375 -6.29 -0.94 -2.91
N GLY A 376 -5.03 -1.17 -3.28
CA GLY A 376 -3.86 -0.88 -2.47
C GLY A 376 -2.79 -0.23 -3.32
N SER A 377 -2.30 0.94 -2.92
CA SER A 377 -1.37 1.70 -3.77
C SER A 377 0.05 1.12 -3.76
N ASP A 378 0.44 0.44 -2.70
CA ASP A 378 1.84 0.05 -2.45
C ASP A 378 2.78 1.27 -2.61
N GLY A 379 2.22 2.46 -2.32
CA GLY A 379 2.84 3.75 -2.54
C GLY A 379 3.17 4.48 -1.25
N ILE A 380 4.03 5.47 -1.39
CA ILE A 380 4.36 6.42 -0.32
C ILE A 380 3.59 7.72 -0.50
N SER A 381 3.38 8.46 0.59
CA SER A 381 2.94 9.85 0.53
C SER A 381 4.02 10.74 -0.09
N SER A 382 3.62 11.65 -0.99
CA SER A 382 4.48 12.66 -1.60
C SER A 382 3.70 13.95 -1.83
N GLN A 383 4.40 15.07 -1.97
CA GLN A 383 3.79 16.37 -2.28
C GLN A 383 3.71 16.64 -3.78
N LEU A 384 4.57 16.01 -4.59
CA LEU A 384 4.74 16.24 -6.03
C LEU A 384 5.10 17.71 -6.40
N ASP A 385 5.44 18.53 -5.42
CA ASP A 385 5.74 19.96 -5.61
C ASP A 385 7.16 20.20 -6.10
N ASN A 386 8.02 19.19 -6.02
CA ASN A 386 9.42 19.28 -6.40
C ASN A 386 9.65 18.50 -7.70
N GLU A 387 10.27 19.13 -8.69
CA GLU A 387 10.64 18.50 -9.97
C GLU A 387 11.56 17.27 -9.79
N ASN A 388 12.18 17.15 -8.61
CA ASN A 388 13.04 16.01 -8.25
C ASN A 388 12.33 14.94 -7.37
N ASP A 389 11.06 15.12 -7.02
CA ASP A 389 10.32 14.17 -6.19
C ASP A 389 9.65 13.09 -7.07
N PHE A 390 10.48 12.37 -7.82
CA PHE A 390 10.02 11.27 -8.66
C PHE A 390 9.62 10.09 -7.80
N VAL A 391 8.34 9.75 -7.85
CA VAL A 391 7.78 8.55 -7.24
C VAL A 391 7.14 7.66 -8.30
N HIS A 392 6.99 6.38 -8.02
CA HIS A 392 6.22 5.51 -8.90
C HIS A 392 4.80 6.09 -9.09
N PRO A 393 4.23 6.11 -10.31
CA PRO A 393 2.90 6.68 -10.58
C PRO A 393 1.78 6.16 -9.67
N ARG A 394 1.94 4.96 -9.12
CA ARG A 394 0.98 4.36 -8.17
C ARG A 394 0.75 5.22 -6.92
N ALA A 395 1.70 6.08 -6.54
CA ALA A 395 1.54 6.96 -5.39
C ALA A 395 0.41 8.00 -5.59
N ALA A 396 0.22 8.49 -6.82
CA ALA A 396 -0.72 9.56 -7.14
C ALA A 396 -1.88 9.14 -8.07
N GLY A 397 -1.84 7.95 -8.65
CA GLY A 397 -2.81 7.53 -9.67
C GLY A 397 -3.50 6.20 -9.43
N THR A 398 -3.29 5.55 -8.28
CA THR A 398 -3.87 4.22 -8.01
C THR A 398 -5.39 4.26 -7.98
N PHE A 399 -5.99 5.14 -7.20
CA PHE A 399 -7.45 5.10 -6.97
C PHE A 399 -8.25 5.44 -8.22
N PRO A 400 -7.95 6.50 -8.99
CA PRO A 400 -8.69 6.78 -10.21
C PRO A 400 -8.52 5.67 -11.27
N LEU A 401 -7.32 5.12 -11.43
CA LEU A 401 -7.10 4.07 -12.43
C LEU A 401 -7.74 2.74 -11.99
N PHE A 402 -7.67 2.38 -10.70
CA PHE A 402 -8.35 1.21 -10.15
C PHE A 402 -9.87 1.32 -10.32
N PHE A 403 -10.44 2.49 -10.00
CA PHE A 403 -11.85 2.78 -10.21
C PHE A 403 -12.26 2.53 -11.67
N ARG A 404 -11.51 3.10 -12.64
CA ARG A 404 -11.79 2.92 -14.06
C ARG A 404 -11.74 1.46 -14.50
N MET A 405 -10.73 0.71 -14.05
CA MET A 405 -10.57 -0.69 -14.41
C MET A 405 -11.67 -1.56 -13.80
N ALA A 406 -11.96 -1.40 -12.52
CA ALA A 406 -12.99 -2.17 -11.83
C ALA A 406 -14.40 -1.81 -12.31
N ALA A 407 -14.72 -0.51 -12.46
CA ALA A 407 -16.05 -0.07 -12.91
C ALA A 407 -16.39 -0.53 -14.32
N LYS A 408 -15.39 -0.70 -15.18
CA LYS A 408 -15.58 -1.18 -16.57
C LYS A 408 -16.19 -2.60 -16.63
N THR A 409 -15.85 -3.45 -15.67
CA THR A 409 -16.24 -4.87 -15.66
C THR A 409 -17.37 -5.15 -14.66
N SER A 410 -17.34 -4.55 -13.47
CA SER A 410 -18.27 -4.85 -12.38
C SER A 410 -19.17 -3.68 -11.95
N GLY A 411 -19.05 -2.53 -12.61
CA GLY A 411 -19.85 -1.35 -12.34
C GLY A 411 -19.31 -0.46 -11.21
N ILE A 412 -19.87 0.76 -11.11
CA ILE A 412 -19.40 1.80 -10.19
C ILE A 412 -19.51 1.36 -8.73
N ALA A 413 -20.63 0.71 -8.35
CA ALA A 413 -20.85 0.31 -6.96
C ALA A 413 -19.82 -0.70 -6.46
N ASP A 414 -19.48 -1.74 -7.27
CA ASP A 414 -18.45 -2.71 -6.91
C ASP A 414 -17.06 -2.08 -6.88
N ALA A 415 -16.74 -1.18 -7.82
CA ALA A 415 -15.48 -0.44 -7.79
C ALA A 415 -15.33 0.36 -6.48
N ILE A 416 -16.38 1.06 -6.05
CA ILE A 416 -16.40 1.79 -4.78
C ILE A 416 -16.28 0.82 -3.60
N ARG A 417 -17.00 -0.30 -3.59
CA ARG A 417 -16.90 -1.33 -2.56
C ARG A 417 -15.46 -1.80 -2.36
N LYS A 418 -14.74 -2.08 -3.45
CA LYS A 418 -13.33 -2.51 -3.44
C LYS A 418 -12.35 -1.44 -2.93
N MET A 419 -12.75 -0.19 -2.95
CA MET A 419 -11.96 0.95 -2.46
C MET A 419 -12.38 1.42 -1.06
N THR A 420 -13.46 0.87 -0.47
CA THR A 420 -14.07 1.38 0.77
C THR A 420 -14.42 0.28 1.77
N SER A 421 -15.58 -0.36 1.63
CA SER A 421 -16.07 -1.35 2.60
C SER A 421 -15.24 -2.64 2.59
N LEU A 422 -14.73 -3.09 1.45
CA LEU A 422 -13.88 -4.28 1.39
C LEU A 422 -12.60 -4.12 2.21
N PRO A 423 -11.74 -3.08 2.02
CA PRO A 423 -10.59 -2.88 2.89
C PRO A 423 -10.97 -2.63 4.35
N ALA A 424 -12.09 -1.94 4.64
CA ALA A 424 -12.58 -1.79 6.01
C ALA A 424 -12.89 -3.14 6.67
N GLN A 425 -13.49 -4.09 5.94
CA GLN A 425 -13.76 -5.45 6.41
C GLN A 425 -12.47 -6.26 6.58
N ILE A 426 -11.54 -6.17 5.63
CA ILE A 426 -10.24 -6.86 5.69
C ILE A 426 -9.52 -6.53 7.00
N TYR A 427 -9.40 -5.25 7.33
CA TYR A 427 -8.64 -4.77 8.49
C TYR A 427 -9.48 -4.53 9.74
N ARG A 428 -10.79 -4.86 9.69
CA ARG A 428 -11.73 -4.64 10.81
C ARG A 428 -11.76 -3.19 11.27
N ILE A 429 -11.69 -2.23 10.33
CA ILE A 429 -11.73 -0.80 10.64
C ILE A 429 -13.12 -0.44 11.15
N PRO A 430 -13.27 0.06 12.39
CA PRO A 430 -14.58 0.27 12.98
C PRO A 430 -15.28 1.50 12.39
N GLU A 431 -16.58 1.38 12.13
CA GLU A 431 -17.50 2.47 11.77
C GLU A 431 -17.03 3.35 10.58
N ARG A 432 -16.29 2.78 9.60
CA ARG A 432 -15.75 3.45 8.41
C ARG A 432 -15.93 2.59 7.17
N GLY A 433 -15.70 3.18 5.99
CA GLY A 433 -15.79 2.50 4.70
C GLY A 433 -17.22 2.26 4.18
N VAL A 434 -18.22 2.77 4.90
CA VAL A 434 -19.64 2.66 4.54
C VAL A 434 -20.35 3.97 4.90
N LEU A 435 -21.22 4.47 4.01
CA LEU A 435 -22.14 5.56 4.36
C LEU A 435 -23.33 4.98 5.13
N ARG A 436 -23.28 5.09 6.44
CA ARG A 436 -24.31 4.60 7.36
C ARG A 436 -24.49 5.57 8.52
N LYS A 437 -25.73 5.68 9.01
CA LYS A 437 -26.04 6.46 10.21
C LYS A 437 -25.13 6.07 11.37
N ASP A 438 -24.64 7.06 12.10
CA ASP A 438 -23.75 7.03 13.25
C ASP A 438 -22.29 6.59 12.93
N TYR A 439 -21.96 6.27 11.67
CA TYR A 439 -20.58 6.05 11.22
C TYR A 439 -19.83 7.37 11.08
N PHE A 440 -18.51 7.32 11.14
CA PHE A 440 -17.68 8.49 10.89
C PHE A 440 -17.91 9.02 9.47
N ALA A 441 -17.98 10.33 9.33
CA ALA A 441 -18.19 10.99 8.04
C ALA A 441 -16.87 11.17 7.31
N ASP A 442 -16.24 10.04 6.91
CA ASP A 442 -15.21 10.00 5.89
C ASP A 442 -15.93 9.86 4.55
N ILE A 443 -15.93 10.94 3.76
CA ILE A 443 -16.77 11.04 2.55
C ILE A 443 -15.95 11.62 1.41
N VAL A 444 -16.13 11.08 0.21
CA VAL A 444 -15.62 11.64 -1.04
C VAL A 444 -16.77 12.03 -1.95
N ILE A 445 -16.68 13.23 -2.54
CA ILE A 445 -17.56 13.71 -3.61
C ILE A 445 -16.71 13.80 -4.87
N PHE A 446 -17.12 13.11 -5.94
CA PHE A 446 -16.35 13.08 -7.16
C PHE A 446 -17.18 12.93 -8.43
N ASP A 447 -16.62 13.37 -9.53
CA ASP A 447 -17.16 13.19 -10.87
C ASP A 447 -16.67 11.85 -11.43
N ALA A 448 -17.56 10.86 -11.51
CA ALA A 448 -17.19 9.51 -11.97
C ALA A 448 -16.69 9.49 -13.43
N ASP A 449 -17.18 10.38 -14.29
CA ASP A 449 -16.77 10.45 -15.71
C ASP A 449 -15.39 11.11 -15.89
N ASN A 450 -15.00 11.99 -14.95
CA ASN A 450 -13.73 12.72 -14.98
C ASN A 450 -12.72 12.26 -13.94
N PHE A 451 -13.00 11.22 -13.16
CA PHE A 451 -12.05 10.65 -12.19
C PHE A 451 -10.96 9.85 -12.92
N ASN A 452 -9.87 10.52 -13.27
CA ASN A 452 -8.79 10.00 -14.08
C ASN A 452 -7.42 10.19 -13.44
N SER A 453 -6.54 9.19 -13.62
CA SER A 453 -5.13 9.33 -13.30
C SER A 453 -4.42 10.20 -14.34
N GLN A 454 -3.56 11.10 -13.87
CA GLN A 454 -2.62 11.86 -14.68
C GLN A 454 -1.17 11.46 -14.38
N ALA A 455 -0.97 10.41 -13.57
CA ALA A 455 0.34 9.89 -13.21
C ALA A 455 0.76 8.77 -14.17
N GLY A 456 1.97 8.87 -14.72
CA GLY A 456 2.57 7.91 -15.65
C GLY A 456 4.09 7.93 -15.60
N PHE A 457 4.73 7.02 -16.35
CA PHE A 457 6.19 6.98 -16.51
C PHE A 457 6.68 7.85 -17.67
N ASP A 458 5.78 8.48 -18.40
CA ASP A 458 6.03 9.31 -19.59
C ASP A 458 6.23 10.79 -19.25
N GLY A 459 6.27 11.13 -17.98
CA GLY A 459 6.41 12.51 -17.59
C GLY A 459 6.28 12.77 -16.09
N ARG A 460 5.77 13.94 -15.78
CA ARG A 460 5.60 14.41 -14.39
C ARG A 460 4.43 13.68 -13.74
N ASN A 461 4.65 13.16 -12.56
CA ASN A 461 3.54 12.73 -11.72
C ASN A 461 2.66 13.94 -11.41
N GLN A 462 1.40 13.86 -11.78
CA GLN A 462 0.39 14.89 -11.55
C GLN A 462 -0.70 14.36 -10.64
N PHE A 463 -1.35 15.27 -9.93
CA PHE A 463 -2.54 14.93 -9.15
C PHE A 463 -3.69 14.52 -10.07
N PRO A 464 -4.55 13.59 -9.64
CA PRO A 464 -5.68 13.15 -10.44
C PRO A 464 -6.71 14.26 -10.64
N SER A 465 -7.58 14.10 -11.64
CA SER A 465 -8.78 14.91 -11.84
C SER A 465 -10.01 14.23 -11.25
N GLY A 466 -11.09 14.99 -11.12
CA GLY A 466 -12.43 14.47 -10.83
C GLY A 466 -12.82 14.40 -9.35
N ILE A 467 -11.90 14.59 -8.41
CA ILE A 467 -12.27 14.75 -6.99
C ILE A 467 -12.73 16.18 -6.73
N ASP A 468 -13.95 16.34 -6.26
CA ASP A 468 -14.52 17.66 -5.90
C ASP A 468 -14.21 18.00 -4.44
N LYS A 469 -14.58 17.12 -3.50
CA LYS A 469 -14.34 17.33 -2.07
C LYS A 469 -14.05 16.04 -1.33
N VAL A 470 -13.24 16.14 -0.29
CA VAL A 470 -12.97 15.04 0.63
C VAL A 470 -13.20 15.52 2.07
N PHE A 471 -13.96 14.74 2.82
CA PHE A 471 -14.17 14.95 4.25
C PHE A 471 -13.50 13.82 5.04
N VAL A 472 -12.76 14.18 6.07
CA VAL A 472 -12.13 13.25 7.01
C VAL A 472 -12.64 13.56 8.41
N ASN A 473 -13.21 12.56 9.10
CA ASN A 473 -13.80 12.72 10.42
C ASN A 473 -14.85 13.86 10.46
N GLY A 474 -15.63 14.01 9.37
CA GLY A 474 -16.66 15.03 9.22
C GLY A 474 -16.12 16.46 9.07
N ARG A 475 -14.88 16.62 8.63
CA ARG A 475 -14.26 17.92 8.38
C ARG A 475 -13.73 17.97 6.96
N LEU A 476 -13.92 19.10 6.28
CA LEU A 476 -13.41 19.30 4.92
C LEU A 476 -11.88 19.25 4.92
N ALA A 477 -11.33 18.23 4.25
CA ALA A 477 -9.90 18.01 4.12
C ALA A 477 -9.36 18.43 2.74
N TYR A 478 -10.19 18.35 1.69
CA TYR A 478 -9.83 18.78 0.35
C TYR A 478 -11.04 19.43 -0.34
N ASP A 479 -10.79 20.53 -1.05
CA ASP A 479 -11.73 21.19 -1.94
C ASP A 479 -11.00 21.53 -3.26
N HIS A 480 -11.53 21.06 -4.40
CA HIS A 480 -10.92 21.31 -5.71
C HIS A 480 -10.86 22.80 -6.09
N THR A 481 -11.71 23.65 -5.48
CA THR A 481 -11.70 25.11 -5.68
C THR A 481 -10.58 25.82 -4.93
N ASP A 482 -9.99 25.15 -3.92
CA ASP A 482 -8.84 25.62 -3.14
C ASP A 482 -7.85 24.46 -2.87
N PRO A 483 -7.19 23.91 -3.91
CA PRO A 483 -6.42 22.67 -3.83
C PRO A 483 -5.12 22.81 -3.03
N GLN A 484 -4.71 24.03 -2.68
CA GLN A 484 -3.52 24.27 -1.85
C GLN A 484 -3.82 24.16 -0.35
N ASN A 485 -5.07 24.32 0.05
CA ASN A 485 -5.48 24.33 1.45
C ASN A 485 -5.97 22.94 1.88
N ILE A 486 -5.05 22.09 2.30
CA ILE A 486 -5.33 20.73 2.76
C ILE A 486 -5.63 20.73 4.26
N GLY A 487 -6.84 20.28 4.62
CA GLY A 487 -7.24 20.09 6.01
C GLY A 487 -6.57 18.85 6.64
N ARG A 488 -6.04 19.00 7.84
CA ARG A 488 -5.29 17.96 8.56
C ARG A 488 -6.14 17.42 9.70
N HIS A 489 -6.95 16.39 9.41
CA HIS A 489 -8.02 15.88 10.28
C HIS A 489 -7.93 14.36 10.55
N GLY A 490 -6.89 13.70 10.06
CA GLY A 490 -6.68 12.27 10.26
C GLY A 490 -6.24 11.93 11.68
N GLU A 491 -6.55 10.71 12.07
CA GLU A 491 -6.30 10.17 13.41
C GLU A 491 -5.77 8.72 13.28
N TYR A 492 -5.09 8.24 14.32
CA TYR A 492 -4.81 6.82 14.47
C TYR A 492 -6.09 6.06 14.82
N ILE A 493 -6.35 4.96 14.12
CA ILE A 493 -7.49 4.08 14.37
C ILE A 493 -6.94 2.76 14.94
N PRO A 494 -7.03 2.54 16.25
CA PRO A 494 -6.66 1.26 16.84
C PRO A 494 -7.65 0.18 16.44
N ILE A 495 -7.13 -1.01 16.14
CA ILE A 495 -7.94 -2.21 15.87
C ILE A 495 -7.94 -3.08 17.12
N CYS A 496 -9.10 -3.21 17.77
CA CYS A 496 -9.30 -3.96 19.00
C CYS A 496 -9.49 -5.47 18.75
#